data_8212edf6d963ec6640866db9867b17c3
#
_entry.id   8212edf6d963ec6640866db9867b17c3
#
_cell.length_a   1.000
_cell.length_b   1.000
_cell.length_c   1.000
_cell.angle_alpha   90.00
_cell.angle_beta   90.00
_cell.angle_gamma   90.00
#
_symmetry.space_group_name_H-M   'P 1'
#
loop_
_entity.id
_entity.type
_entity.pdbx_description
1 polymer ?
#
loop_
_entity_poly.entity_id
_entity_poly.type
_entity_poly.pdbx_seq_one_letter_code
_entity_poly.pdbx_strand_id
1 'polypeptide(L)'
;MEVSNNYSTAKLWGTSVKKVSKSSEKNKWKLTDSLKEKIVELAKKDAQDNVYMGNAFMNLRKMEVSKVAPNRAALIGKFNQSMNSGNMSAMKEVEKADKKWLCILFGIPYEAEFQGEGTGSAVHVYNECGEEVLTYTEGVGWQEKETKAESQVHSALKSTYYEAFCDARKALNSEQRTGGMNENIMSQGNFDMKA
;
A
#
# COMPACT_ATOMS: atom_id res chain seq x y z
N MET A 1 33.36 -61.27 -0.49
CA MET A 1 31.91 -61.12 -0.52
C MET A 1 31.61 -59.61 -0.46
N GLU A 2 31.43 -59.00 -1.63
CA GLU A 2 31.08 -57.60 -1.73
C GLU A 2 29.54 -57.52 -1.78
N VAL A 3 28.94 -56.79 -0.86
CA VAL A 3 27.51 -56.54 -0.86
C VAL A 3 27.28 -55.16 -1.51
N SER A 4 26.94 -55.18 -2.77
CA SER A 4 26.52 -54.00 -3.51
C SER A 4 25.12 -53.57 -3.07
N ASN A 5 25.03 -52.51 -2.29
CA ASN A 5 23.75 -51.85 -2.01
C ASN A 5 23.43 -50.82 -3.11
N ASN A 6 22.74 -51.29 -4.15
CA ASN A 6 22.10 -50.45 -5.14
C ASN A 6 20.79 -49.87 -4.56
N TYR A 7 20.87 -48.71 -3.93
CA TYR A 7 19.65 -47.91 -3.73
C TYR A 7 19.38 -47.06 -4.97
N SER A 8 18.57 -47.62 -5.85
CA SER A 8 17.93 -46.91 -6.93
C SER A 8 16.90 -45.91 -6.33
N THR A 9 17.33 -44.68 -6.07
CA THR A 9 16.39 -43.56 -5.82
C THR A 9 15.85 -43.08 -7.16
N ALA A 10 14.98 -43.89 -7.73
CA ALA A 10 14.28 -43.55 -8.94
C ALA A 10 13.15 -42.54 -8.66
N LYS A 11 13.27 -41.38 -9.29
CA LYS A 11 12.21 -40.66 -9.99
C LYS A 11 10.81 -40.70 -9.34
N LEU A 12 10.56 -39.77 -8.43
CA LEU A 12 9.19 -39.47 -7.98
C LEU A 12 8.93 -37.98 -7.80
N TRP A 13 9.61 -37.11 -8.54
CA TRP A 13 9.28 -35.68 -8.59
C TRP A 13 9.43 -35.14 -10.01
N GLY A 14 8.68 -35.78 -10.94
CA GLY A 14 8.48 -35.27 -12.27
C GLY A 14 7.24 -34.37 -12.36
N THR A 15 7.06 -33.44 -11.46
CA THR A 15 6.18 -32.32 -11.71
C THR A 15 6.99 -31.23 -12.36
N SER A 16 6.84 -31.16 -13.68
CA SER A 16 7.26 -30.02 -14.49
C SER A 16 6.80 -28.74 -13.78
N VAL A 17 7.72 -28.07 -13.11
CA VAL A 17 7.50 -26.70 -12.64
C VAL A 17 7.31 -25.91 -13.93
N LYS A 18 6.05 -25.71 -14.32
CA LYS A 18 5.72 -24.73 -15.35
C LYS A 18 6.35 -23.44 -14.90
N LYS A 19 7.38 -23.03 -15.65
CA LYS A 19 7.95 -21.69 -15.59
C LYS A 19 6.75 -20.75 -15.51
N VAL A 20 6.49 -20.16 -14.35
CA VAL A 20 5.45 -19.15 -14.18
C VAL A 20 5.90 -18.00 -15.06
N SER A 21 5.38 -18.01 -16.26
CA SER A 21 5.61 -16.99 -17.26
C SER A 21 5.10 -15.67 -16.71
N LYS A 22 5.93 -14.63 -16.83
CA LYS A 22 5.62 -13.21 -16.68
C LYS A 22 4.17 -12.88 -17.03
N SER A 23 3.25 -13.04 -16.07
CA SER A 23 1.85 -12.61 -16.18
C SER A 23 1.55 -11.38 -15.34
N SER A 24 2.58 -10.66 -14.89
CA SER A 24 2.43 -9.50 -14.00
C SER A 24 2.13 -8.17 -14.69
N GLU A 25 1.99 -8.14 -16.03
CA GLU A 25 1.69 -6.87 -16.72
C GLU A 25 0.19 -6.55 -16.83
N LYS A 26 -0.71 -7.51 -16.55
CA LYS A 26 -2.13 -7.34 -16.88
C LYS A 26 -2.95 -6.48 -15.92
N ASN A 27 -2.46 -6.10 -14.75
CA ASN A 27 -3.21 -5.27 -13.78
C ASN A 27 -2.36 -4.16 -13.12
N LYS A 28 -1.53 -3.48 -13.91
CA LYS A 28 -0.87 -2.29 -13.38
C LYS A 28 -1.92 -1.19 -13.14
N TRP A 29 -2.10 -0.78 -11.90
CA TRP A 29 -2.98 0.33 -11.55
C TRP A 29 -2.68 1.57 -12.39
N LYS A 30 -3.72 2.26 -12.83
CA LYS A 30 -3.59 3.49 -13.61
C LYS A 30 -4.55 4.54 -13.06
N LEU A 31 -4.06 5.76 -12.99
CA LEU A 31 -4.89 6.92 -12.70
C LEU A 31 -5.73 7.25 -13.95
N THR A 32 -7.01 6.86 -13.93
CA THR A 32 -7.95 7.11 -15.01
C THR A 32 -8.45 8.56 -15.00
N ASP A 33 -8.94 9.07 -16.13
CA ASP A 33 -9.46 10.44 -16.19
C ASP A 33 -10.68 10.61 -15.29
N SER A 34 -11.59 9.65 -15.22
CA SER A 34 -12.71 9.65 -14.29
C SER A 34 -12.29 9.71 -12.83
N LEU A 35 -11.20 9.01 -12.46
CA LEU A 35 -10.66 9.07 -11.10
C LEU A 35 -10.02 10.43 -10.81
N LYS A 36 -9.33 11.03 -11.79
CA LYS A 36 -8.78 12.39 -11.68
C LYS A 36 -9.89 13.42 -11.47
N GLU A 37 -10.95 13.37 -12.27
CA GLU A 37 -12.11 14.25 -12.12
C GLU A 37 -12.70 14.17 -10.72
N LYS A 38 -12.92 12.96 -10.22
CA LYS A 38 -13.42 12.74 -8.86
C LYS A 38 -12.50 13.32 -7.79
N ILE A 39 -11.19 13.18 -7.94
CA ILE A 39 -10.20 13.75 -7.01
C ILE A 39 -10.27 15.27 -7.05
N VAL A 40 -10.36 15.87 -8.24
CA VAL A 40 -10.47 17.33 -8.43
C VAL A 40 -11.75 17.87 -7.78
N GLU A 41 -12.88 17.19 -7.93
CA GLU A 41 -14.14 17.57 -7.26
C GLU A 41 -14.01 17.56 -5.74
N LEU A 42 -13.42 16.49 -5.18
CA LEU A 42 -13.19 16.38 -3.75
C LEU A 42 -12.24 17.47 -3.24
N ALA A 43 -11.16 17.74 -3.97
CA ALA A 43 -10.21 18.79 -3.62
C ALA A 43 -10.84 20.18 -3.64
N LYS A 44 -11.69 20.50 -4.64
CA LYS A 44 -12.43 21.76 -4.72
C LYS A 44 -13.38 21.92 -3.53
N LYS A 45 -14.14 20.87 -3.22
CA LYS A 45 -15.05 20.88 -2.06
C LYS A 45 -14.28 21.09 -0.77
N ASP A 46 -13.23 20.33 -0.54
CA ASP A 46 -12.38 20.45 0.66
C ASP A 46 -11.77 21.87 0.76
N ALA A 47 -11.40 22.49 -0.36
CA ALA A 47 -10.90 23.85 -0.40
C ALA A 47 -11.97 24.88 0.01
N GLN A 48 -13.24 24.71 -0.43
CA GLN A 48 -14.38 25.53 -0.05
C GLN A 48 -14.70 25.38 1.44
N ASP A 49 -14.66 24.14 1.95
CA ASP A 49 -14.92 23.81 3.35
C ASP A 49 -13.73 24.16 4.28
N ASN A 50 -12.63 24.68 3.72
CA ASN A 50 -11.37 24.97 4.42
C ASN A 50 -10.78 23.77 5.15
N VAL A 51 -10.94 22.58 4.58
CA VAL A 51 -10.41 21.30 5.08
C VAL A 51 -9.34 20.81 4.12
N TYR A 52 -8.21 20.32 4.60
CA TYR A 52 -7.18 19.67 3.79
C TYR A 52 -7.26 18.17 3.95
N MET A 53 -7.32 17.44 2.83
CA MET A 53 -7.47 15.98 2.80
C MET A 53 -8.68 15.49 3.61
N GLY A 54 -9.88 15.98 3.25
CA GLY A 54 -11.14 15.59 3.89
C GLY A 54 -11.39 14.07 3.85
N ASN A 55 -12.29 13.62 4.70
CA ASN A 55 -12.59 12.19 4.88
C ASN A 55 -12.96 11.47 3.59
N ALA A 56 -13.66 12.15 2.67
CA ALA A 56 -14.07 11.56 1.40
C ALA A 56 -12.84 11.22 0.52
N PHE A 57 -11.86 12.13 0.43
CA PHE A 57 -10.61 11.87 -0.28
C PHE A 57 -9.78 10.78 0.42
N MET A 58 -9.70 10.79 1.74
CA MET A 58 -8.96 9.78 2.50
C MET A 58 -9.54 8.38 2.29
N ASN A 59 -10.87 8.25 2.25
CA ASN A 59 -11.55 6.99 1.96
C ASN A 59 -11.31 6.53 0.51
N LEU A 60 -11.39 7.44 -0.47
CA LEU A 60 -11.05 7.14 -1.86
C LEU A 60 -9.62 6.64 -1.99
N ARG A 61 -8.66 7.32 -1.35
CA ARG A 61 -7.25 6.93 -1.34
C ARG A 61 -7.06 5.53 -0.76
N LYS A 62 -7.66 5.24 0.38
CA LYS A 62 -7.61 3.91 1.01
C LYS A 62 -8.16 2.82 0.08
N MET A 63 -9.28 3.09 -0.58
CA MET A 63 -9.91 2.16 -1.52
C MET A 63 -9.03 1.91 -2.75
N GLU A 64 -8.41 2.93 -3.33
CA GLU A 64 -7.55 2.77 -4.50
C GLU A 64 -6.25 2.02 -4.14
N VAL A 65 -5.64 2.32 -3.00
CA VAL A 65 -4.45 1.62 -2.51
C VAL A 65 -4.75 0.15 -2.24
N SER A 66 -5.91 -0.17 -1.68
CA SER A 66 -6.29 -1.56 -1.40
C SER A 66 -6.37 -2.45 -2.66
N LYS A 67 -6.52 -1.86 -3.85
CA LYS A 67 -6.52 -2.60 -5.13
C LYS A 67 -5.15 -3.17 -5.51
N VAL A 68 -4.09 -2.59 -5.00
CA VAL A 68 -2.70 -2.98 -5.27
C VAL A 68 -2.00 -3.55 -4.04
N ALA A 69 -2.58 -3.37 -2.87
CA ALA A 69 -2.03 -3.81 -1.61
C ALA A 69 -2.03 -5.34 -1.49
N PRO A 70 -0.97 -5.94 -0.93
CA PRO A 70 -0.96 -7.35 -0.55
C PRO A 70 -2.06 -7.66 0.48
N ASN A 71 -2.60 -8.86 0.45
CA ASN A 71 -3.57 -9.28 1.46
C ASN A 71 -2.88 -9.62 2.79
N ARG A 72 -2.39 -8.59 3.49
CA ARG A 72 -1.67 -8.70 4.76
C ARG A 72 -2.49 -9.36 5.84
N ALA A 73 -3.80 -9.09 5.90
CA ALA A 73 -4.68 -9.69 6.89
C ALA A 73 -4.74 -11.21 6.77
N ALA A 74 -4.80 -11.74 5.55
CA ALA A 74 -4.77 -13.18 5.32
C ALA A 74 -3.42 -13.80 5.70
N LEU A 75 -2.31 -13.10 5.41
CA LEU A 75 -0.97 -13.52 5.82
C LEU A 75 -0.85 -13.58 7.34
N ILE A 76 -1.22 -12.52 8.04
CA ILE A 76 -1.20 -12.43 9.50
C ILE A 76 -2.05 -13.54 10.12
N GLY A 77 -3.25 -13.78 9.58
CA GLY A 77 -4.13 -14.85 10.06
C GLY A 77 -3.48 -16.24 9.98
N LYS A 78 -2.81 -16.54 8.88
CA LYS A 78 -2.09 -17.80 8.67
C LYS A 78 -0.88 -17.95 9.60
N PHE A 79 -0.10 -16.89 9.76
CA PHE A 79 1.00 -16.86 10.71
C PHE A 79 0.53 -17.08 12.15
N ASN A 80 -0.51 -16.37 12.58
CA ASN A 80 -1.07 -16.51 13.93
C ASN A 80 -1.60 -17.93 14.17
N GLN A 81 -2.25 -18.52 13.20
CA GLN A 81 -2.70 -19.91 13.28
C GLN A 81 -1.54 -20.87 13.48
N SER A 82 -0.43 -20.67 12.75
CA SER A 82 0.76 -21.50 12.86
C SER A 82 1.49 -21.29 14.19
N MET A 83 1.58 -20.05 14.68
CA MET A 83 2.21 -19.74 15.97
C MET A 83 1.42 -20.33 17.15
N ASN A 84 0.09 -20.25 17.12
CA ASN A 84 -0.77 -20.79 18.17
C ASN A 84 -0.72 -22.33 18.26
N SER A 85 -0.35 -23.00 17.18
CA SER A 85 -0.16 -24.46 17.16
C SER A 85 1.19 -24.93 17.74
N GLY A 86 2.02 -24.02 18.25
CA GLY A 86 3.33 -24.35 18.81
C GLY A 86 4.42 -24.68 17.77
N ASN A 87 4.16 -24.42 16.50
CA ASN A 87 5.01 -24.87 15.39
C ASN A 87 6.12 -23.88 14.98
N MET A 88 6.42 -22.83 15.78
CA MET A 88 7.47 -21.86 15.43
C MET A 88 8.84 -22.52 15.19
N SER A 89 9.21 -23.50 16.02
CA SER A 89 10.48 -24.24 15.83
C SER A 89 10.47 -25.02 14.52
N ALA A 90 9.36 -25.70 14.21
CA ALA A 90 9.21 -26.43 12.96
C ALA A 90 9.24 -25.50 11.74
N MET A 91 8.63 -24.32 11.83
CA MET A 91 8.68 -23.30 10.77
C MET A 91 10.10 -22.80 10.53
N LYS A 92 10.89 -22.56 11.57
CA LYS A 92 12.31 -22.17 11.45
C LYS A 92 13.16 -23.28 10.81
N GLU A 93 12.89 -24.54 11.11
CA GLU A 93 13.59 -25.65 10.46
C GLU A 93 13.23 -25.80 8.98
N VAL A 94 11.95 -25.59 8.63
CA VAL A 94 11.53 -25.61 7.23
C VAL A 94 12.11 -24.40 6.45
N GLU A 95 12.20 -23.23 7.06
CA GLU A 95 12.81 -22.04 6.47
C GLU A 95 14.29 -22.21 6.17
N LYS A 96 15.04 -22.90 7.04
CA LYS A 96 16.45 -23.22 6.76
C LYS A 96 16.62 -24.07 5.50
N ALA A 97 15.62 -24.90 5.16
CA ALA A 97 15.64 -25.74 3.98
C ALA A 97 15.19 -24.97 2.71
N ASP A 98 14.17 -24.13 2.83
CA ASP A 98 13.64 -23.36 1.70
C ASP A 98 12.91 -22.09 2.17
N LYS A 99 13.40 -20.90 1.77
CA LYS A 99 12.77 -19.60 2.04
C LYS A 99 11.33 -19.48 1.49
N LYS A 100 10.97 -20.36 0.55
CA LYS A 100 9.63 -20.44 -0.04
C LYS A 100 8.64 -21.28 0.75
N TRP A 101 8.94 -21.59 1.99
CA TRP A 101 8.12 -22.44 2.84
C TRP A 101 6.67 -21.92 2.98
N LEU A 102 6.43 -20.61 2.89
CA LEU A 102 5.08 -20.04 2.86
C LEU A 102 4.28 -20.51 1.65
N CYS A 103 4.92 -20.61 0.48
CA CYS A 103 4.28 -21.14 -0.72
C CYS A 103 3.99 -22.64 -0.56
N ILE A 104 4.91 -23.36 0.01
CA ILE A 104 4.79 -24.82 0.22
C ILE A 104 3.67 -25.14 1.22
N LEU A 105 3.66 -24.46 2.37
CA LEU A 105 2.72 -24.77 3.46
C LEU A 105 1.33 -24.12 3.25
N PHE A 106 1.27 -22.94 2.68
CA PHE A 106 0.04 -22.15 2.63
C PHE A 106 -0.42 -21.79 1.21
N GLY A 107 0.34 -22.17 0.18
CA GLY A 107 0.02 -21.81 -1.20
C GLY A 107 0.09 -20.30 -1.47
N ILE A 108 0.90 -19.57 -0.70
CA ILE A 108 1.05 -18.13 -0.82
C ILE A 108 2.37 -17.86 -1.53
N PRO A 109 2.40 -17.06 -2.62
CA PRO A 109 3.62 -16.80 -3.39
C PRO A 109 4.52 -15.77 -2.70
N TYR A 110 4.77 -15.94 -1.41
CA TYR A 110 5.63 -15.07 -0.60
C TYR A 110 6.80 -15.87 -0.03
N GLU A 111 7.87 -15.16 0.25
CA GLU A 111 9.04 -15.67 0.96
C GLU A 111 9.06 -15.12 2.38
N ALA A 112 9.58 -15.88 3.35
CA ALA A 112 9.76 -15.40 4.71
C ALA A 112 11.18 -15.73 5.19
N GLU A 113 11.72 -14.80 5.97
CA GLU A 113 13.04 -14.91 6.57
C GLU A 113 12.96 -14.65 8.06
N PHE A 114 13.51 -15.59 8.87
CA PHE A 114 13.65 -15.39 10.31
C PHE A 114 14.97 -14.70 10.62
N GLN A 115 14.93 -13.67 11.45
CA GLN A 115 16.10 -12.92 11.88
C GLN A 115 16.20 -12.93 13.41
N GLY A 116 17.38 -13.26 13.91
CA GLY A 116 17.67 -13.27 15.34
C GLY A 116 17.10 -14.48 16.10
N GLU A 117 17.44 -14.55 17.39
CA GLU A 117 16.97 -15.56 18.33
C GLU A 117 16.52 -14.87 19.63
N GLY A 118 15.52 -15.47 20.30
CA GLY A 118 15.01 -14.95 21.57
C GLY A 118 14.22 -13.66 21.45
N THR A 119 14.24 -12.86 22.51
CA THR A 119 13.52 -11.58 22.58
C THR A 119 14.05 -10.62 21.51
N GLY A 120 13.16 -10.12 20.67
CA GLY A 120 13.51 -9.26 19.52
C GLY A 120 13.75 -10.03 18.22
N SER A 121 13.54 -11.36 18.20
CA SER A 121 13.52 -12.11 16.93
C SER A 121 12.42 -11.55 16.02
N ALA A 122 12.72 -11.51 14.71
CA ALA A 122 11.82 -10.98 13.71
C ALA A 122 11.53 -11.98 12.60
N VAL A 123 10.38 -11.86 11.97
CA VAL A 123 10.03 -12.56 10.72
C VAL A 123 9.74 -11.50 9.68
N HIS A 124 10.51 -11.51 8.61
CA HIS A 124 10.32 -10.62 7.46
C HIS A 124 9.62 -11.38 6.34
N VAL A 125 8.58 -10.82 5.78
CA VAL A 125 7.80 -11.42 4.70
C VAL A 125 7.94 -10.59 3.44
N TYR A 126 8.35 -11.24 2.35
CA TYR A 126 8.61 -10.60 1.06
C TYR A 126 7.61 -11.09 0.01
N ASN A 127 7.19 -10.20 -0.89
CA ASN A 127 6.37 -10.55 -2.03
C ASN A 127 7.21 -11.19 -3.17
N GLU A 128 6.54 -11.58 -4.27
CA GLU A 128 7.19 -12.15 -5.46
C GLU A 128 8.25 -11.23 -6.10
N CYS A 129 8.19 -9.93 -5.83
CA CYS A 129 9.15 -8.94 -6.32
C CYS A 129 10.33 -8.72 -5.35
N GLY A 130 10.37 -9.44 -4.22
CA GLY A 130 11.39 -9.27 -3.18
C GLY A 130 11.19 -8.02 -2.33
N GLU A 131 9.99 -7.42 -2.33
CA GLU A 131 9.67 -6.29 -1.46
C GLU A 131 9.11 -6.79 -0.14
N GLU A 132 9.62 -6.26 0.97
CA GLU A 132 9.08 -6.56 2.30
C GLU A 132 7.66 -5.99 2.43
N VAL A 133 6.71 -6.85 2.80
CA VAL A 133 5.29 -6.51 2.93
C VAL A 133 4.81 -6.52 4.38
N LEU A 134 5.47 -7.32 5.22
CA LEU A 134 5.16 -7.47 6.65
C LEU A 134 6.44 -7.78 7.43
N THR A 135 6.50 -7.28 8.65
CA THR A 135 7.47 -7.71 9.66
C THR A 135 6.72 -8.05 10.94
N TYR A 136 7.02 -9.19 11.51
CA TYR A 136 6.65 -9.50 12.89
C TYR A 136 7.91 -9.38 13.76
N THR A 137 7.79 -8.69 14.89
CA THR A 137 8.86 -8.63 15.89
C THR A 137 8.29 -9.07 17.23
N GLU A 138 8.97 -10.01 17.88
CA GLU A 138 8.56 -10.49 19.20
C GLU A 138 8.51 -9.35 20.22
N GLY A 139 7.40 -9.23 20.94
CA GLY A 139 7.13 -8.15 21.88
C GLY A 139 6.57 -6.86 21.27
N VAL A 140 6.64 -6.69 19.93
CA VAL A 140 6.10 -5.52 19.22
C VAL A 140 4.86 -5.88 18.40
N GLY A 141 4.86 -7.06 17.77
CA GLY A 141 3.78 -7.54 16.92
C GLY A 141 4.02 -7.27 15.43
N TRP A 142 2.93 -7.25 14.67
CA TRP A 142 2.95 -7.07 13.22
C TRP A 142 3.10 -5.61 12.81
N GLN A 143 3.98 -5.36 11.86
CA GLN A 143 4.19 -4.08 11.20
C GLN A 143 3.99 -4.25 9.69
N GLU A 144 3.14 -3.43 9.10
CA GLU A 144 2.94 -3.40 7.65
C GLU A 144 4.00 -2.54 6.98
N LYS A 145 4.53 -3.01 5.86
CA LYS A 145 5.48 -2.27 5.02
C LYS A 145 4.79 -1.90 3.70
N GLU A 146 4.94 -0.65 3.30
CA GLU A 146 4.37 -0.15 2.06
C GLU A 146 5.20 -0.64 0.86
N THR A 147 4.53 -1.24 -0.12
CA THR A 147 5.17 -1.66 -1.37
C THR A 147 5.34 -0.47 -2.33
N LYS A 148 6.21 -0.62 -3.33
CA LYS A 148 6.37 0.39 -4.39
C LYS A 148 5.08 0.66 -5.15
N ALA A 149 4.25 -0.38 -5.36
CA ALA A 149 2.96 -0.23 -6.01
C ALA A 149 2.00 0.63 -5.19
N GLU A 150 1.92 0.40 -3.88
CA GLU A 150 1.12 1.23 -2.97
C GLU A 150 1.61 2.68 -2.92
N SER A 151 2.94 2.87 -2.81
CA SER A 151 3.57 4.18 -2.79
C SER A 151 3.34 4.96 -4.08
N GLN A 152 3.38 4.31 -5.24
CA GLN A 152 3.04 4.93 -6.52
C GLN A 152 1.59 5.40 -6.58
N VAL A 153 0.65 4.59 -6.10
CA VAL A 153 -0.77 4.97 -6.01
C VAL A 153 -0.95 6.15 -5.05
N HIS A 154 -0.38 6.06 -3.85
CA HIS A 154 -0.42 7.14 -2.87
C HIS A 154 0.11 8.47 -3.44
N SER A 155 1.26 8.45 -4.10
CA SER A 155 1.89 9.63 -4.67
C SER A 155 1.05 10.22 -5.79
N ALA A 156 0.52 9.40 -6.70
CA ALA A 156 -0.30 9.86 -7.82
C ALA A 156 -1.61 10.50 -7.35
N LEU A 157 -2.30 9.90 -6.39
CA LEU A 157 -3.53 10.45 -5.84
C LEU A 157 -3.28 11.76 -5.07
N LYS A 158 -2.21 11.78 -4.25
CA LYS A 158 -1.85 12.95 -3.44
C LYS A 158 -1.44 14.13 -4.29
N SER A 159 -0.61 13.95 -5.33
CA SER A 159 -0.20 15.05 -6.21
C SER A 159 -1.39 15.65 -6.96
N THR A 160 -2.25 14.81 -7.55
CA THR A 160 -3.46 15.28 -8.24
C THR A 160 -4.40 16.06 -7.31
N TYR A 161 -4.59 15.57 -6.08
CA TYR A 161 -5.41 16.26 -5.09
C TYR A 161 -4.78 17.60 -4.68
N TYR A 162 -3.48 17.62 -4.39
CA TYR A 162 -2.78 18.80 -3.93
C TYR A 162 -2.80 19.94 -4.97
N GLU A 163 -2.53 19.62 -6.23
CA GLU A 163 -2.61 20.59 -7.33
C GLU A 163 -4.01 21.20 -7.42
N ALA A 164 -5.05 20.37 -7.48
CA ALA A 164 -6.43 20.82 -7.55
C ALA A 164 -6.88 21.64 -6.33
N PHE A 165 -6.45 21.24 -5.13
CA PHE A 165 -6.72 21.95 -3.89
C PHE A 165 -6.06 23.35 -3.88
N CYS A 166 -4.80 23.44 -4.26
CA CYS A 166 -4.09 24.71 -4.34
C CYS A 166 -4.71 25.66 -5.35
N ASP A 167 -5.12 25.17 -6.51
CA ASP A 167 -5.76 25.98 -7.55
C ASP A 167 -7.13 26.47 -7.10
N ALA A 168 -7.93 25.62 -6.45
CA ALA A 168 -9.20 26.02 -5.87
C ALA A 168 -9.03 27.08 -4.77
N ARG A 169 -8.04 26.95 -3.90
CA ARG A 169 -7.73 27.96 -2.86
C ARG A 169 -7.28 29.30 -3.45
N LYS A 170 -6.46 29.27 -4.52
CA LYS A 170 -6.07 30.50 -5.23
C LYS A 170 -7.30 31.22 -5.83
N ALA A 171 -8.20 30.46 -6.47
CA ALA A 171 -9.44 31.01 -7.04
C ALA A 171 -10.32 31.69 -5.97
N LEU A 172 -10.57 31.01 -4.87
CA LEU A 172 -11.35 31.55 -3.75
C LEU A 172 -10.74 32.83 -3.16
N ASN A 173 -9.40 32.85 -3.00
CA ASN A 173 -8.72 34.05 -2.51
C ASN A 173 -8.75 35.22 -3.49
N SER A 174 -8.75 34.97 -4.80
CA SER A 174 -8.86 36.02 -5.82
C SER A 174 -10.26 36.62 -5.86
N GLU A 175 -11.31 35.80 -5.73
CA GLU A 175 -12.71 36.24 -5.66
C GLU A 175 -12.96 37.14 -4.43
N GLN A 176 -12.42 36.78 -3.28
CA GLN A 176 -12.53 37.59 -2.06
C GLN A 176 -11.83 38.95 -2.21
N ARG A 177 -10.71 39.03 -2.92
CA ARG A 177 -10.00 40.30 -3.15
C ARG A 177 -10.76 41.22 -4.12
N THR A 178 -11.36 40.66 -5.15
CA THR A 178 -12.16 41.45 -6.14
C THR A 178 -13.49 41.89 -5.56
N GLY A 179 -14.18 41.07 -4.74
CA GLY A 179 -15.39 41.43 -4.04
C GLY A 179 -15.21 42.58 -3.05
N GLY A 180 -14.13 42.57 -2.28
CA GLY A 180 -13.82 43.63 -1.31
C GLY A 180 -13.43 44.98 -1.92
N MET A 181 -12.93 45.00 -3.17
CA MET A 181 -12.63 46.26 -3.87
C MET A 181 -13.92 46.96 -4.38
N ASN A 182 -14.95 46.23 -4.76
CA ASN A 182 -16.16 46.80 -5.26
C ASN A 182 -17.02 47.47 -4.16
N GLU A 183 -16.97 46.96 -2.93
CA GLU A 183 -17.69 47.59 -1.81
C GLU A 183 -17.04 48.90 -1.33
N ASN A 184 -15.70 49.01 -1.41
CA ASN A 184 -14.99 50.22 -1.01
C ASN A 184 -15.08 51.35 -2.04
N ILE A 185 -15.36 51.07 -3.30
CA ILE A 185 -15.50 52.12 -4.35
C ILE A 185 -16.90 52.76 -4.30
N MET A 186 -17.93 52.07 -3.83
CA MET A 186 -19.28 52.63 -3.69
C MET A 186 -19.46 53.47 -2.43
N SER A 187 -18.60 53.38 -1.42
CA SER A 187 -18.75 54.15 -0.18
C SER A 187 -17.99 55.49 -0.16
N GLN A 188 -17.21 55.83 -1.21
CA GLN A 188 -16.49 57.10 -1.31
C GLN A 188 -17.10 58.14 -2.22
N GLY A 189 -18.37 57.94 -2.64
CA GLY A 189 -19.07 58.77 -3.59
C GLY A 189 -20.06 59.79 -3.05
N ASN A 190 -19.95 60.27 -1.79
CA ASN A 190 -20.80 61.41 -1.31
C ASN A 190 -19.96 62.34 -0.39
N PHE A 191 -19.08 63.13 -1.02
CA PHE A 191 -18.65 64.35 -0.39
C PHE A 191 -19.49 65.47 -0.97
N ASP A 192 -20.55 65.88 -0.24
CA ASP A 192 -21.35 67.06 -0.50
C ASP A 192 -20.54 68.30 -0.20
N MET A 193 -20.11 69.01 -1.24
CA MET A 193 -19.57 70.38 -1.14
C MET A 193 -20.77 71.31 -1.08
N LYS A 194 -21.14 71.81 0.11
CA LYS A 194 -21.84 73.08 0.26
C LYS A 194 -20.91 74.14 0.81
N ALA A 195 -20.67 75.12 -0.04
CA ALA A 195 -20.07 76.42 0.29
C ALA A 195 -21.04 77.27 1.14
#